data_64865a1f0c08fb0f737397931e3d7880
#
_entry.id   64865a1f0c08fb0f737397931e3d7880
#
_cell.length_a   1.000
_cell.length_b   1.000
_cell.length_c   1.000
_cell.angle_alpha   90.00
_cell.angle_beta   90.00
_cell.angle_gamma   90.00
#
_symmetry.space_group_name_H-M   'P 1'
#
loop_
_entity.id
_entity.type
_entity.pdbx_description
1 polymer ?
#
loop_
_entity_poly.entity_id
_entity_poly.type
_entity_poly.pdbx_seq_one_letter_code
_entity_poly.pdbx_strand_id
1 'polypeptide(L)'
;FEHCFVCGTSHKFNRDDLKKAVITDPRMGAAMRIKDELRLTSSDSPYRLALAAEKELQQTDEEMRVLYVALTRAKSALYICASHRDFEKLQRSCSLYASSGHPMNYITKNSYLEWILTALSRPTELSPRYTVTVYAAKDILSNDNDNTASSTKQIADTDALTDAYEYGN
;
A
#
# COMPACT_ATOMS: atom_id res chain seq x y z
N PHE A 1 22.48 5.28 -5.78
CA PHE A 1 22.13 6.45 -6.60
C PHE A 1 21.98 7.67 -5.70
N GLU A 2 22.35 8.88 -6.19
CA GLU A 2 22.17 10.10 -5.43
C GLU A 2 20.67 10.40 -5.23
N HIS A 3 19.91 10.34 -6.32
CA HIS A 3 18.47 10.55 -6.33
C HIS A 3 17.77 9.31 -6.90
N CYS A 4 16.67 8.90 -6.27
CA CYS A 4 15.86 7.78 -6.73
C CYS A 4 14.39 8.19 -6.84
N PHE A 5 13.74 7.73 -7.91
CA PHE A 5 12.30 7.90 -8.13
C PHE A 5 11.62 6.53 -8.08
N VAL A 6 10.66 6.36 -7.19
CA VAL A 6 9.83 5.16 -7.09
C VAL A 6 8.43 5.51 -7.56
N CYS A 7 8.10 5.07 -8.76
CA CYS A 7 6.82 5.39 -9.42
C CYS A 7 5.85 4.21 -9.37
N GLY A 8 4.56 4.50 -9.57
CA GLY A 8 3.52 3.47 -9.65
C GLY A 8 3.18 2.81 -8.32
N THR A 9 3.49 3.43 -7.19
CA THR A 9 3.30 2.86 -5.86
C THR A 9 1.83 2.62 -5.47
N SER A 10 0.89 3.19 -6.22
CA SER A 10 -0.56 2.98 -6.06
C SER A 10 -1.08 1.73 -6.77
N HIS A 11 -0.28 1.04 -7.59
CA HIS A 11 -0.68 -0.21 -8.21
C HIS A 11 -0.97 -1.27 -7.15
N LYS A 12 -2.08 -1.99 -7.36
CA LYS A 12 -2.44 -3.11 -6.49
C LYS A 12 -1.54 -4.30 -6.75
N PHE A 13 -1.20 -5.02 -5.69
CA PHE A 13 -0.47 -6.28 -5.80
C PHE A 13 -1.26 -7.30 -6.61
N ASN A 14 -0.59 -8.02 -7.50
CA ASN A 14 -1.21 -9.07 -8.27
C ASN A 14 -1.38 -10.34 -7.42
N ARG A 15 -2.63 -10.73 -7.18
CA ARG A 15 -3.01 -11.95 -6.44
C ARG A 15 -3.79 -12.95 -7.30
N ASP A 16 -3.64 -12.88 -8.62
CA ASP A 16 -4.41 -13.75 -9.52
C ASP A 16 -4.00 -15.21 -9.39
N ASP A 17 -2.77 -15.49 -8.99
CA ASP A 17 -2.31 -16.88 -8.74
C ASP A 17 -3.11 -17.56 -7.61
N LEU A 18 -3.59 -16.81 -6.63
CA LEU A 18 -4.42 -17.36 -5.54
C LEU A 18 -5.84 -17.74 -6.00
N LYS A 19 -6.30 -17.19 -7.13
CA LYS A 19 -7.63 -17.45 -7.71
C LYS A 19 -7.65 -18.66 -8.63
N LYS A 20 -6.50 -19.21 -9.01
CA LYS A 20 -6.38 -20.36 -9.90
C LYS A 20 -7.09 -21.59 -9.32
N ALA A 21 -7.61 -22.45 -10.20
CA ALA A 21 -8.29 -23.69 -9.78
C ALA A 21 -7.35 -24.61 -9.01
N VAL A 22 -6.07 -24.62 -9.36
CA VAL A 22 -5.02 -25.37 -8.69
C VAL A 22 -3.97 -24.39 -8.17
N ILE A 23 -3.60 -24.52 -6.89
CA ILE A 23 -2.52 -23.79 -6.25
C ILE A 23 -1.45 -24.80 -5.86
N THR A 24 -0.18 -24.46 -6.12
CA THR A 24 0.96 -25.32 -5.80
C THR A 24 1.96 -24.57 -4.93
N ASP A 25 2.57 -25.27 -3.99
CA ASP A 25 3.67 -24.78 -3.17
C ASP A 25 4.76 -25.86 -3.07
N PRO A 26 6.06 -25.51 -3.17
CA PRO A 26 7.14 -26.49 -3.13
C PRO A 26 7.22 -27.30 -1.83
N ARG A 27 6.78 -26.74 -0.71
CA ARG A 27 6.83 -27.38 0.62
C ARG A 27 5.52 -28.05 0.99
N MET A 28 4.41 -27.45 0.63
CA MET A 28 3.08 -27.91 1.01
C MET A 28 2.39 -28.74 -0.09
N GLY A 29 2.95 -28.82 -1.31
CA GLY A 29 2.38 -29.60 -2.41
C GLY A 29 1.32 -28.82 -3.21
N ALA A 30 0.25 -29.50 -3.62
CA ALA A 30 -0.78 -28.94 -4.50
C ALA A 30 -2.18 -29.08 -3.89
N ALA A 31 -2.99 -28.05 -4.07
CA ALA A 31 -4.38 -28.04 -3.68
C ALA A 31 -5.28 -27.57 -4.83
N MET A 32 -6.46 -28.17 -4.96
CA MET A 32 -7.42 -27.83 -6.01
C MET A 32 -8.80 -27.53 -5.43
N ARG A 33 -9.60 -26.84 -6.22
CA ARG A 33 -11.03 -26.65 -5.95
C ARG A 33 -11.78 -27.96 -6.13
N ILE A 34 -12.71 -28.22 -5.24
CA ILE A 34 -13.62 -29.35 -5.33
C ILE A 34 -14.83 -28.88 -6.16
N LYS A 35 -15.12 -29.61 -7.24
CA LYS A 35 -16.31 -29.37 -8.06
C LYS A 35 -17.39 -30.40 -7.70
N ASP A 36 -18.58 -29.92 -7.42
CA ASP A 36 -19.79 -30.75 -7.31
C ASP A 36 -20.54 -30.67 -8.64
N GLU A 37 -20.44 -31.73 -9.44
CA GLU A 37 -21.06 -31.78 -10.75
C GLU A 37 -22.59 -31.84 -10.71
N LEU A 38 -23.17 -32.38 -9.61
CA LEU A 38 -24.61 -32.48 -9.46
C LEU A 38 -25.23 -31.11 -9.15
N ARG A 39 -24.52 -30.30 -8.34
CA ARG A 39 -24.99 -28.97 -7.93
C ARG A 39 -24.41 -27.85 -8.77
N LEU A 40 -23.53 -28.16 -9.71
CA LEU A 40 -22.79 -27.19 -10.52
C LEU A 40 -22.07 -26.12 -9.67
N THR A 41 -21.62 -26.49 -8.47
CA THR A 41 -20.93 -25.61 -7.53
C THR A 41 -19.45 -25.96 -7.43
N SER A 42 -18.66 -24.99 -7.01
CA SER A 42 -17.24 -25.17 -6.77
C SER A 42 -16.90 -24.59 -5.41
N SER A 43 -16.24 -25.37 -4.57
CA SER A 43 -15.84 -24.99 -3.22
C SER A 43 -14.36 -25.19 -3.00
N ASP A 44 -13.80 -24.40 -2.09
CA ASP A 44 -12.42 -24.53 -1.67
C ASP A 44 -12.32 -25.53 -0.52
N SER A 45 -11.39 -26.46 -0.60
CA SER A 45 -11.09 -27.33 0.54
C SER A 45 -10.38 -26.54 1.65
N PRO A 46 -10.49 -26.95 2.94
CA PRO A 46 -9.74 -26.33 4.03
C PRO A 46 -8.24 -26.27 3.76
N TYR A 47 -7.70 -27.33 3.16
CA TYR A 47 -6.29 -27.39 2.76
C TYR A 47 -5.94 -26.33 1.69
N ARG A 48 -6.82 -26.12 0.69
CA ARG A 48 -6.61 -25.08 -0.32
C ARG A 48 -6.67 -23.68 0.28
N LEU A 49 -7.57 -23.45 1.23
CA LEU A 49 -7.65 -22.16 1.94
C LEU A 49 -6.38 -21.90 2.75
N ALA A 50 -5.87 -22.89 3.46
CA ALA A 50 -4.63 -22.78 4.21
C ALA A 50 -3.43 -22.50 3.29
N LEU A 51 -3.34 -23.23 2.16
CA LEU A 51 -2.28 -23.04 1.18
C LEU A 51 -2.36 -21.64 0.52
N ALA A 52 -3.57 -21.15 0.22
CA ALA A 52 -3.77 -19.82 -0.32
C ALA A 52 -3.35 -18.73 0.67
N ALA A 53 -3.69 -18.87 1.95
CA ALA A 53 -3.29 -17.95 3.00
C ALA A 53 -1.76 -17.90 3.17
N GLU A 54 -1.09 -19.05 3.18
CA GLU A 54 0.36 -19.14 3.25
C GLU A 54 1.03 -18.45 2.05
N LYS A 55 0.53 -18.69 0.84
CA LYS A 55 1.03 -18.02 -0.37
C LYS A 55 0.81 -16.52 -0.35
N GLU A 56 -0.32 -16.07 0.18
CA GLU A 56 -0.60 -14.64 0.33
C GLU A 56 0.42 -13.97 1.26
N LEU A 57 0.77 -14.62 2.37
CA LEU A 57 1.82 -14.14 3.27
C LEU A 57 3.18 -14.10 2.57
N GLN A 58 3.57 -15.16 1.88
CA GLN A 58 4.83 -15.22 1.13
C GLN A 58 4.92 -14.12 0.07
N GLN A 59 3.85 -13.88 -0.68
CA GLN A 59 3.80 -12.78 -1.66
C GLN A 59 3.92 -11.42 -0.96
N THR A 60 3.25 -11.22 0.16
CA THR A 60 3.33 -9.97 0.93
C THR A 60 4.75 -9.73 1.45
N ASP A 61 5.43 -10.76 1.95
CA ASP A 61 6.80 -10.69 2.41
C ASP A 61 7.77 -10.32 1.26
N GLU A 62 7.55 -10.89 0.09
CA GLU A 62 8.38 -10.58 -1.10
C GLU A 62 8.15 -9.13 -1.58
N GLU A 63 6.90 -8.66 -1.64
CA GLU A 63 6.59 -7.27 -1.98
C GLU A 63 7.20 -6.30 -0.96
N MET A 64 7.17 -6.64 0.35
CA MET A 64 7.81 -5.83 1.38
C MET A 64 9.33 -5.78 1.21
N ARG A 65 9.96 -6.88 0.82
CA ARG A 65 11.40 -6.94 0.51
C ARG A 65 11.74 -6.08 -0.70
N VAL A 66 10.91 -6.14 -1.77
CA VAL A 66 11.08 -5.29 -2.96
C VAL A 66 10.98 -3.80 -2.59
N LEU A 67 9.97 -3.44 -1.79
CA LEU A 67 9.82 -2.06 -1.30
C LEU A 67 11.04 -1.63 -0.48
N TYR A 68 11.51 -2.44 0.46
CA TYR A 68 12.71 -2.16 1.25
C TYR A 68 13.92 -1.88 0.37
N VAL A 69 14.16 -2.73 -0.63
CA VAL A 69 15.27 -2.54 -1.58
C VAL A 69 15.11 -1.23 -2.34
N ALA A 70 13.90 -0.89 -2.81
CA ALA A 70 13.64 0.36 -3.53
C ALA A 70 13.91 1.58 -2.65
N LEU A 71 13.42 1.60 -1.41
CA LEU A 71 13.58 2.71 -0.46
C LEU A 71 15.04 2.93 -0.04
N THR A 72 15.86 1.87 0.00
CA THR A 72 17.27 1.94 0.43
C THR A 72 18.24 2.28 -0.69
N ARG A 73 17.79 2.49 -1.93
CA ARG A 73 18.68 2.80 -3.07
C ARG A 73 19.15 4.24 -3.14
N ALA A 74 18.41 5.18 -2.56
CA ALA A 74 18.75 6.59 -2.56
C ALA A 74 19.81 6.90 -1.51
N LYS A 75 20.81 7.72 -1.86
CA LYS A 75 21.80 8.26 -0.93
C LYS A 75 21.39 9.63 -0.39
N SER A 76 20.92 10.52 -1.27
CA SER A 76 20.61 11.91 -0.92
C SER A 76 19.11 12.20 -0.88
N ALA A 77 18.35 11.79 -1.89
CA ALA A 77 16.91 12.05 -1.95
C ALA A 77 16.13 10.91 -2.60
N LEU A 78 14.97 10.62 -2.03
CA LEU A 78 14.02 9.64 -2.51
C LEU A 78 12.70 10.34 -2.85
N TYR A 79 12.23 10.15 -4.07
CA TYR A 79 10.96 10.68 -4.56
C TYR A 79 9.99 9.53 -4.79
N ILE A 80 8.85 9.56 -4.12
CA ILE A 80 7.82 8.54 -4.24
C ILE A 80 6.63 9.16 -4.98
N CYS A 81 6.32 8.62 -6.16
CA CYS A 81 5.26 9.11 -7.02
C CYS A 81 4.08 8.13 -7.05
N ALA A 82 2.89 8.65 -6.85
CA ALA A 82 1.66 7.89 -6.89
C ALA A 82 0.53 8.69 -7.53
N SER A 83 -0.45 8.01 -8.11
CA SER A 83 -1.72 8.60 -8.52
C SER A 83 -2.85 7.88 -7.80
N HIS A 84 -3.80 8.61 -7.25
CA HIS A 84 -4.97 8.04 -6.58
C HIS A 84 -6.20 8.90 -6.82
N ARG A 85 -7.37 8.25 -7.00
CA ARG A 85 -8.62 8.97 -7.30
C ARG A 85 -9.07 9.87 -6.16
N ASP A 86 -8.94 9.38 -4.92
CA ASP A 86 -9.37 10.07 -3.70
C ASP A 86 -8.28 9.89 -2.64
N PHE A 87 -7.29 10.79 -2.67
CA PHE A 87 -6.14 10.73 -1.79
C PHE A 87 -6.52 11.00 -0.32
N GLU A 88 -7.45 11.94 -0.07
CA GLU A 88 -7.85 12.28 1.30
C GLU A 88 -8.53 11.10 2.01
N LYS A 89 -9.41 10.38 1.30
CA LYS A 89 -10.04 9.18 1.83
C LYS A 89 -9.02 8.08 2.12
N LEU A 90 -8.06 7.90 1.22
CA LEU A 90 -6.98 6.93 1.41
C LEU A 90 -6.14 7.28 2.64
N GLN A 91 -5.73 8.54 2.78
CA GLN A 91 -4.93 9.03 3.89
C GLN A 91 -5.67 8.83 5.23
N ARG A 92 -6.95 9.20 5.33
CA ARG A 92 -7.77 8.96 6.53
C ARG A 92 -7.85 7.49 6.88
N SER A 93 -8.05 6.62 5.89
CA SER A 93 -8.08 5.17 6.11
C SER A 93 -6.73 4.68 6.67
N CYS A 94 -5.60 5.12 6.12
CA CYS A 94 -4.28 4.71 6.58
C CYS A 94 -3.98 5.21 8.00
N SER A 95 -4.38 6.44 8.35
CA SER A 95 -4.17 6.99 9.70
C SER A 95 -4.97 6.26 10.78
N LEU A 96 -6.21 5.86 10.50
CA LEU A 96 -7.01 5.04 11.42
C LEU A 96 -6.36 3.68 11.70
N TYR A 97 -5.74 3.05 10.71
CA TYR A 97 -5.03 1.79 10.90
C TYR A 97 -3.68 1.96 11.61
N ALA A 98 -3.02 3.10 11.42
CA ALA A 98 -1.74 3.39 12.06
C ALA A 98 -1.86 3.47 13.59
N SER A 99 -2.97 4.02 14.09
CA SER A 99 -3.22 4.18 15.53
C SER A 99 -3.40 2.85 16.27
N SER A 100 -3.89 1.80 15.62
CA SER A 100 -4.07 0.49 16.27
C SER A 100 -2.76 -0.29 16.49
N GLY A 101 -1.69 0.06 15.78
CA GLY A 101 -0.34 -0.54 15.93
C GLY A 101 -0.23 -2.03 15.59
N HIS A 102 -1.31 -2.66 15.14
CA HIS A 102 -1.35 -4.11 14.93
C HIS A 102 -0.63 -4.52 13.62
N PRO A 103 0.26 -5.54 13.64
CA PRO A 103 1.00 -5.98 12.44
C PRO A 103 0.09 -6.40 11.27
N MET A 104 -1.08 -6.96 11.56
CA MET A 104 -2.07 -7.36 10.53
C MET A 104 -2.53 -6.21 9.65
N ASN A 105 -2.38 -4.96 10.09
CA ASN A 105 -2.76 -3.81 9.29
C ASN A 105 -1.97 -3.66 8.00
N TYR A 106 -0.75 -4.19 7.95
CA TYR A 106 0.06 -4.19 6.73
C TYR A 106 -0.34 -5.31 5.77
N ILE A 107 -0.70 -6.49 6.29
CA ILE A 107 -1.10 -7.65 5.49
C ILE A 107 -2.38 -7.36 4.70
N THR A 108 -3.32 -6.60 5.27
CA THR A 108 -4.58 -6.25 4.61
C THR A 108 -4.45 -5.19 3.51
N LYS A 109 -3.29 -4.53 3.39
CA LYS A 109 -3.04 -3.50 2.38
C LYS A 109 -2.66 -4.12 1.04
N ASN A 110 -3.04 -3.43 -0.04
CA ASN A 110 -2.94 -3.97 -1.39
C ASN A 110 -1.96 -3.19 -2.29
N SER A 111 -1.28 -2.17 -1.77
CA SER A 111 -0.33 -1.36 -2.55
C SER A 111 0.81 -0.82 -1.68
N TYR A 112 1.93 -0.50 -2.31
CA TYR A 112 3.06 0.16 -1.64
C TYR A 112 2.66 1.52 -1.06
N LEU A 113 1.82 2.29 -1.77
CA LEU A 113 1.34 3.58 -1.29
C LEU A 113 0.61 3.45 0.04
N GLU A 114 -0.26 2.45 0.19
CA GLU A 114 -0.99 2.21 1.44
C GLU A 114 -0.03 1.86 2.59
N TRP A 115 1.01 1.06 2.35
CA TRP A 115 2.02 0.75 3.36
C TRP A 115 2.80 1.98 3.79
N ILE A 116 3.25 2.78 2.81
CA ILE A 116 4.01 4.02 3.06
C ILE A 116 3.17 5.01 3.85
N LEU A 117 1.93 5.28 3.43
CA LEU A 117 1.03 6.19 4.14
C LEU A 117 0.71 5.70 5.55
N THR A 118 0.51 4.41 5.75
CA THR A 118 0.28 3.84 7.08
C THR A 118 1.51 4.02 7.98
N ALA A 119 2.72 3.83 7.44
CA ALA A 119 3.95 4.03 8.18
C ALA A 119 4.18 5.52 8.53
N LEU A 120 3.94 6.42 7.58
CA LEU A 120 4.07 7.88 7.78
C LEU A 120 3.02 8.45 8.75
N SER A 121 1.87 7.79 8.87
CA SER A 121 0.81 8.21 9.80
C SER A 121 1.06 7.79 11.25
N ARG A 122 2.13 7.02 11.52
CA ARG A 122 2.49 6.64 12.89
C ARG A 122 3.19 7.80 13.59
N PRO A 123 2.78 8.13 14.83
CA PRO A 123 3.54 9.09 15.64
C PRO A 123 4.95 8.50 15.88
N THR A 124 5.97 9.23 15.49
CA THR A 124 7.36 8.87 15.75
C THR A 124 8.00 10.01 16.54
N GLU A 125 8.89 9.67 17.48
CA GLU A 125 9.68 10.67 18.20
C GLU A 125 10.69 11.39 17.30
N LEU A 126 10.99 10.80 16.14
CA LEU A 126 11.87 11.39 15.13
C LEU A 126 11.00 12.24 14.19
N SER A 127 11.23 13.54 14.16
CA SER A 127 10.61 14.43 13.16
C SER A 127 10.88 13.89 11.76
N PRO A 128 9.88 13.48 11.02
CA PRO A 128 10.09 12.90 9.70
C PRO A 128 10.60 13.98 8.74
N ARG A 129 11.70 13.69 8.05
CA ARG A 129 12.26 14.56 7.01
C ARG A 129 11.59 14.25 5.66
N TYR A 130 10.29 14.43 5.56
CA TYR A 130 9.58 14.23 4.31
C TYR A 130 8.59 15.35 4.04
N THR A 131 8.28 15.57 2.78
CA THR A 131 7.25 16.52 2.33
C THR A 131 6.26 15.76 1.44
N VAL A 132 4.98 15.93 1.67
CA VAL A 132 3.92 15.39 0.80
C VAL A 132 3.34 16.53 -0.02
N THR A 133 3.43 16.40 -1.34
CA THR A 133 2.83 17.37 -2.27
C THR A 133 1.73 16.68 -3.08
N VAL A 134 0.55 17.27 -3.09
CA VAL A 134 -0.61 16.73 -3.82
C VAL A 134 -0.94 17.68 -4.98
N TYR A 135 -0.97 17.13 -6.19
CA TYR A 135 -1.36 17.84 -7.41
C TYR A 135 -2.73 17.35 -7.89
N ALA A 136 -3.62 18.25 -8.24
CA ALA A 136 -4.83 17.84 -8.94
C ALA A 136 -4.50 17.55 -10.42
N ALA A 137 -5.19 16.57 -11.02
CA ALA A 137 -4.91 16.18 -12.41
C ALA A 137 -5.06 17.35 -13.41
N LYS A 138 -6.00 18.25 -13.15
CA LYS A 138 -6.18 19.47 -13.95
C LYS A 138 -4.97 20.41 -13.93
N ASP A 139 -4.29 20.49 -12.77
CA ASP A 139 -3.14 21.39 -12.61
C ASP A 139 -1.91 20.84 -13.35
N ILE A 140 -1.80 19.53 -13.50
CA ILE A 140 -0.74 18.86 -14.26
C ILE A 140 -0.96 19.08 -15.77
N LEU A 141 -2.22 18.98 -16.24
CA LEU A 141 -2.57 19.11 -17.65
C LEU A 141 -2.57 20.57 -18.15
N SER A 142 -2.79 21.55 -17.27
CA SER A 142 -2.76 22.97 -17.62
C SER A 142 -1.36 23.57 -17.68
N ASN A 143 -0.36 22.89 -17.12
CA ASN A 143 1.01 23.39 -17.05
C ASN A 143 1.81 23.28 -18.36
N ASP A 144 1.21 22.76 -19.44
CA ASP A 144 1.84 22.73 -20.76
C ASP A 144 1.80 24.09 -21.48
N ASN A 145 1.06 25.09 -20.97
CA ASN A 145 0.89 26.36 -21.64
C ASN A 145 1.25 27.64 -20.85
N ASP A 146 1.52 27.57 -19.53
CA ASP A 146 1.91 28.80 -18.80
C ASP A 146 2.79 28.49 -17.58
N ASN A 147 3.97 29.09 -17.55
CA ASN A 147 4.86 29.19 -16.39
C ASN A 147 4.26 30.09 -15.29
N THR A 148 3.17 29.67 -14.64
CA THR A 148 2.62 30.44 -13.51
C THR A 148 2.17 29.53 -12.39
N ALA A 149 2.83 29.71 -11.25
CA ALA A 149 2.49 29.33 -9.88
C ALA A 149 1.40 28.28 -9.67
N SER A 150 1.80 27.03 -9.55
CA SER A 150 1.00 25.95 -8.99
C SER A 150 0.70 26.23 -7.51
N SER A 151 -0.58 26.18 -7.14
CA SER A 151 -0.99 26.15 -5.74
C SER A 151 -0.53 24.84 -5.09
N THR A 152 0.66 24.85 -4.58
CA THR A 152 1.22 23.76 -3.80
C THR A 152 0.55 23.75 -2.43
N LYS A 153 -0.39 22.85 -2.19
CA LYS A 153 -0.90 22.60 -0.84
C LYS A 153 0.15 21.76 -0.13
N GLN A 154 1.08 22.43 0.57
CA GLN A 154 1.98 21.75 1.50
C GLN A 154 1.13 21.25 2.67
N ILE A 155 0.92 19.96 2.75
CA ILE A 155 0.41 19.31 3.95
C ILE A 155 1.64 18.94 4.79
N ALA A 156 2.25 19.98 5.35
CA ALA A 156 3.29 19.86 6.36
C ALA A 156 2.78 20.53 7.63
N ASP A 157 1.78 19.93 8.28
CA ASP A 157 1.48 20.24 9.67
C ASP A 157 1.12 18.93 10.37
N THR A 158 2.06 18.51 11.19
CA THR A 158 1.92 17.44 12.18
C THR A 158 0.83 17.79 13.20
N ASP A 159 0.44 19.06 13.30
CA ASP A 159 -0.52 19.57 14.27
C ASP A 159 -1.96 19.17 13.97
N ALA A 160 -2.31 18.91 12.69
CA ALA A 160 -3.65 18.43 12.33
C ALA A 160 -3.90 16.95 12.68
N LEU A 161 -2.85 16.20 13.02
CA LEU A 161 -2.95 14.80 13.46
C LEU A 161 -3.06 14.69 14.99
N THR A 162 -2.62 15.71 15.74
CA THR A 162 -2.70 15.75 17.22
C THR A 162 -4.11 16.03 17.71
N ASP A 163 -4.89 16.85 17.00
CA ASP A 163 -6.28 17.19 17.37
C ASP A 163 -7.25 16.00 17.29
N ALA A 164 -6.89 14.93 16.56
CA ALA A 164 -7.71 13.72 16.51
C ALA A 164 -7.53 12.82 17.76
N TYR A 165 -6.52 13.07 18.58
CA TYR A 165 -6.21 12.28 19.79
C TYR A 165 -6.84 12.83 21.09
N GLU A 166 -7.28 14.07 21.12
CA GLU A 166 -7.85 14.68 22.33
C GLU A 166 -9.37 14.39 22.55
N TYR A 167 -10.06 13.73 21.63
CA TYR A 167 -11.50 13.41 21.76
C TYR A 167 -11.79 11.97 22.20
N GLY A 168 -10.91 11.32 22.93
CA GLY A 168 -11.07 9.93 23.38
C GLY A 168 -10.65 9.67 24.82
N ASN A 169 -11.04 10.53 25.78
CA ASN A 169 -11.05 10.22 27.23
C ASN A 169 -12.42 10.51 27.82
#